data_d949e61b719beffe5f7521f80377d71a
#
_entry.id   d949e61b719beffe5f7521f80377d71a
#
_cell.length_a   1.000
_cell.length_b   1.000
_cell.length_c   1.000
_cell.angle_alpha   90.00
_cell.angle_beta   90.00
_cell.angle_gamma   90.00
#
_symmetry.space_group_name_H-M   'P 1'
#
loop_
_entity.id
_entity.type
_entity.pdbx_description
1 polymer ?
#
loop_
_entity_poly.entity_id
_entity_poly.type
_entity_poly.pdbx_seq_one_letter_code
_entity_poly.pdbx_strand_id
1 'polypeptide(L)'
;MHLVFWILASVALLVLAGTVYQHLGSLRDRRIYTGLGRWVNIGRGCRLYVFEVGKGEATVLFESGIGATHLNWRGIQDPISTVAHTVAYDRASLGWSSPCRTARTPGNIAMELHRMLEAAGCHGPYVLVGHSFGGLVMRRYGLLFPREVAGVVLVDPMRCEEWPPLNPSRQSHLDLGKRLIRSAMPMVRCGLARLLVKWLFGRPDNLSDQIAGAAGANHRHVLGRIKTEVRKMPRKVWPAVAAHWSRPSFYAGLRSHIGSIPATVREMHTAEPIRGIPVTVLTPGNAAPLTQNQLDHIGDSVRQTIAPKSEHWIHLDEPDLVIDAIRVMIGAPSVAAAAEAEPVMAFAGEPAVHEGAELLAVPRSAR
;
A
#
# COMPACT_ATOMS: atom_id res chain seq x y z
N MET A 1 -24.71 24.96 -38.04
CA MET A 1 -25.35 23.98 -37.11
C MET A 1 -24.87 22.56 -37.33
N HIS A 2 -24.80 22.03 -38.55
CA HIS A 2 -24.40 20.65 -38.79
C HIS A 2 -22.98 20.30 -38.30
N LEU A 3 -21.98 21.17 -38.51
CA LEU A 3 -20.60 20.91 -38.07
C LEU A 3 -20.50 20.74 -36.52
N VAL A 4 -21.16 21.63 -35.77
CA VAL A 4 -21.19 21.57 -34.29
C VAL A 4 -21.87 20.27 -33.82
N PHE A 5 -22.96 19.86 -34.47
CA PHE A 5 -23.63 18.60 -34.17
C PHE A 5 -22.69 17.40 -34.37
N TRP A 6 -21.98 17.32 -35.50
CA TRP A 6 -21.07 16.21 -35.77
C TRP A 6 -19.87 16.20 -34.82
N ILE A 7 -19.34 17.36 -34.42
CA ILE A 7 -18.29 17.45 -33.41
C ILE A 7 -18.79 16.92 -32.06
N LEU A 8 -19.95 17.37 -31.61
CA LEU A 8 -20.52 16.90 -30.33
C LEU A 8 -20.84 15.40 -30.36
N ALA A 9 -21.39 14.90 -31.47
CA ALA A 9 -21.67 13.48 -31.65
C ALA A 9 -20.38 12.63 -31.60
N SER A 10 -19.32 13.09 -32.27
CA SER A 10 -18.01 12.43 -32.26
C SER A 10 -17.40 12.40 -30.85
N VAL A 11 -17.44 13.52 -30.13
CA VAL A 11 -16.97 13.60 -28.74
C VAL A 11 -17.76 12.64 -27.84
N ALA A 12 -19.09 12.63 -27.97
CA ALA A 12 -19.94 11.74 -27.19
C ALA A 12 -19.61 10.25 -27.47
N LEU A 13 -19.40 9.89 -28.74
CA LEU A 13 -19.01 8.54 -29.14
C LEU A 13 -17.65 8.13 -28.57
N LEU A 14 -16.66 9.03 -28.60
CA LEU A 14 -15.33 8.81 -28.03
C LEU A 14 -15.40 8.62 -26.51
N VAL A 15 -16.19 9.44 -25.79
CA VAL A 15 -16.41 9.30 -24.35
C VAL A 15 -17.10 7.97 -24.02
N LEU A 16 -18.10 7.57 -24.80
CA LEU A 16 -18.79 6.30 -24.63
C LEU A 16 -17.82 5.11 -24.84
N ALA A 17 -17.10 5.11 -25.95
CA ALA A 17 -16.11 4.07 -26.27
C ALA A 17 -15.02 3.97 -25.20
N GLY A 18 -14.52 5.11 -24.71
CA GLY A 18 -13.56 5.17 -23.62
C GLY A 18 -14.12 4.64 -22.30
N THR A 19 -15.38 4.94 -22.00
CA THR A 19 -16.05 4.43 -20.78
C THR A 19 -16.24 2.91 -20.85
N VAL A 20 -16.62 2.38 -21.99
CA VAL A 20 -16.71 0.92 -22.23
C VAL A 20 -15.33 0.28 -22.09
N TYR A 21 -14.30 0.86 -22.72
CA TYR A 21 -12.90 0.40 -22.59
C TYR A 21 -12.44 0.37 -21.11
N GLN A 22 -12.74 1.43 -20.34
CA GLN A 22 -12.44 1.49 -18.92
C GLN A 22 -13.16 0.40 -18.14
N HIS A 23 -14.45 0.20 -18.41
CA HIS A 23 -15.26 -0.80 -17.72
C HIS A 23 -14.75 -2.22 -17.98
N LEU A 24 -14.60 -2.59 -19.26
CA LEU A 24 -14.10 -3.90 -19.68
C LEU A 24 -12.67 -4.15 -19.16
N GLY A 25 -11.81 -3.12 -19.24
CA GLY A 25 -10.47 -3.17 -18.67
C GLY A 25 -10.48 -3.45 -17.16
N SER A 26 -11.38 -2.81 -16.41
CA SER A 26 -11.49 -3.02 -14.96
C SER A 26 -12.00 -4.42 -14.61
N LEU A 27 -12.92 -4.98 -15.38
CA LEU A 27 -13.39 -6.36 -15.22
C LEU A 27 -12.28 -7.37 -15.52
N ARG A 28 -11.55 -7.16 -16.63
CA ARG A 28 -10.39 -7.99 -16.99
C ARG A 28 -9.32 -7.98 -15.90
N ASP A 29 -8.92 -6.80 -15.42
CA ASP A 29 -7.90 -6.65 -14.38
C ASP A 29 -8.30 -7.39 -13.10
N ARG A 30 -9.58 -7.25 -12.72
CA ARG A 30 -10.13 -7.96 -11.56
C ARG A 30 -10.04 -9.48 -11.73
N ARG A 31 -10.34 -10.00 -12.92
CA ARG A 31 -10.24 -11.45 -13.19
C ARG A 31 -8.80 -11.95 -13.13
N ILE A 32 -7.84 -11.16 -13.61
CA ILE A 32 -6.43 -11.55 -13.71
C ILE A 32 -5.71 -11.46 -12.36
N TYR A 33 -5.94 -10.38 -11.60
CA TYR A 33 -5.06 -10.03 -10.47
C TYR A 33 -5.65 -10.32 -9.08
N THR A 34 -6.85 -10.90 -8.98
CA THR A 34 -7.46 -11.21 -7.67
C THR A 34 -7.44 -12.70 -7.31
N GLY A 35 -6.77 -13.54 -8.07
CA GLY A 35 -6.80 -15.00 -7.88
C GLY A 35 -6.12 -15.51 -6.62
N LEU A 36 -5.23 -14.74 -5.99
CA LEU A 36 -4.42 -15.17 -4.85
C LEU A 36 -4.97 -14.70 -3.49
N GLY A 37 -5.91 -13.79 -3.47
CA GLY A 37 -6.52 -13.29 -2.24
C GLY A 37 -8.03 -13.52 -2.20
N ARG A 38 -8.67 -13.10 -1.13
CA ARG A 38 -10.12 -13.25 -0.93
C ARG A 38 -10.77 -11.95 -0.46
N TRP A 39 -12.08 -11.83 -0.68
CA TRP A 39 -12.87 -10.74 -0.12
C TRP A 39 -13.50 -11.16 1.19
N VAL A 40 -13.26 -10.37 2.23
CA VAL A 40 -13.88 -10.53 3.54
C VAL A 40 -14.97 -9.48 3.70
N ASN A 41 -16.18 -9.90 4.01
CA ASN A 41 -17.32 -9.02 4.25
C ASN A 41 -17.29 -8.52 5.69
N ILE A 42 -17.17 -7.21 5.88
CA ILE A 42 -17.13 -6.56 7.20
C ILE A 42 -18.45 -5.86 7.56
N GLY A 43 -19.51 -6.20 6.85
CA GLY A 43 -20.84 -5.63 7.02
C GLY A 43 -21.06 -4.32 6.27
N ARG A 44 -22.30 -3.81 6.29
CA ARG A 44 -22.72 -2.54 5.68
C ARG A 44 -22.38 -2.40 4.19
N GLY A 45 -22.32 -3.53 3.47
CA GLY A 45 -21.94 -3.57 2.05
C GLY A 45 -20.45 -3.35 1.78
N CYS A 46 -19.62 -3.33 2.80
CA CYS A 46 -18.18 -3.16 2.71
C CYS A 46 -17.47 -4.52 2.68
N ARG A 47 -16.62 -4.75 1.66
CA ARG A 47 -15.78 -5.94 1.52
C ARG A 47 -14.34 -5.53 1.32
N LEU A 48 -13.45 -6.02 2.17
CA LEU A 48 -12.02 -5.80 2.06
C LEU A 48 -11.36 -6.99 1.36
N TYR A 49 -10.42 -6.69 0.47
CA TYR A 49 -9.60 -7.69 -0.18
C TYR A 49 -8.40 -7.98 0.70
N VAL A 50 -8.20 -9.26 1.00
CA VAL A 50 -7.15 -9.75 1.91
C VAL A 50 -6.25 -10.70 1.16
N PHE A 51 -4.97 -10.59 1.39
CA PHE A 51 -3.93 -11.47 0.87
C PHE A 51 -3.16 -12.07 2.05
N GLU A 52 -3.27 -13.38 2.19
CA GLU A 52 -2.70 -14.15 3.28
C GLU A 52 -1.70 -15.16 2.74
N VAL A 53 -0.54 -15.28 3.37
CA VAL A 53 0.46 -16.30 3.05
C VAL A 53 1.23 -16.73 4.30
N GLY A 54 1.79 -17.92 4.25
CA GLY A 54 2.53 -18.50 5.36
C GLY A 54 1.65 -19.18 6.40
N LYS A 55 2.31 -19.86 7.32
CA LYS A 55 1.73 -20.50 8.48
C LYS A 55 2.70 -20.35 9.65
N GLY A 56 2.19 -20.26 10.87
CA GLY A 56 2.98 -20.10 12.09
C GLY A 56 2.09 -19.70 13.24
N GLU A 57 2.65 -19.70 14.43
CA GLU A 57 1.94 -19.28 15.64
C GLU A 57 1.73 -17.74 15.66
N ALA A 58 2.74 -17.00 15.18
CA ALA A 58 2.64 -15.55 15.07
C ALA A 58 1.89 -15.13 13.81
N THR A 59 1.04 -14.12 13.93
CA THR A 59 0.38 -13.46 12.80
C THR A 59 0.91 -12.03 12.63
N VAL A 60 1.44 -11.72 11.45
CA VAL A 60 1.97 -10.40 11.10
C VAL A 60 0.98 -9.67 10.19
N LEU A 61 0.51 -8.49 10.61
CA LEU A 61 -0.45 -7.66 9.87
C LEU A 61 0.26 -6.49 9.21
N PHE A 62 0.03 -6.30 7.92
CA PHE A 62 0.64 -5.24 7.13
C PHE A 62 -0.37 -4.17 6.72
N GLU A 63 -0.04 -2.91 7.03
CA GLU A 63 -0.83 -1.73 6.68
C GLU A 63 -0.02 -0.74 5.83
N SER A 64 -0.54 -0.42 4.67
CA SER A 64 0.17 0.40 3.68
C SER A 64 -0.01 1.91 3.89
N GLY A 65 0.83 2.72 3.26
CA GLY A 65 0.71 4.18 3.19
C GLY A 65 -0.53 4.65 2.38
N ILE A 66 -0.75 5.97 2.28
CA ILE A 66 -1.85 6.52 1.47
C ILE A 66 -1.66 6.16 0.00
N GLY A 67 -2.70 5.63 -0.64
CA GLY A 67 -2.68 5.25 -2.05
C GLY A 67 -1.94 3.95 -2.36
N ALA A 68 -1.29 3.33 -1.38
CA ALA A 68 -0.64 2.03 -1.49
C ALA A 68 -1.61 0.88 -1.18
N THR A 69 -1.22 -0.34 -1.49
CA THR A 69 -2.03 -1.57 -1.38
C THR A 69 -1.21 -2.70 -0.80
N HIS A 70 -1.81 -3.86 -0.56
CA HIS A 70 -1.11 -5.08 -0.13
C HIS A 70 0.12 -5.42 -1.00
N LEU A 71 0.13 -5.00 -2.27
CA LEU A 71 1.24 -5.26 -3.21
C LEU A 71 2.57 -4.64 -2.76
N ASN A 72 2.54 -3.55 -1.99
CA ASN A 72 3.74 -2.88 -1.49
C ASN A 72 4.51 -3.75 -0.49
N TRP A 73 3.87 -4.72 0.13
CA TRP A 73 4.45 -5.59 1.14
C TRP A 73 5.00 -6.91 0.60
N ARG A 74 4.86 -7.18 -0.72
CA ARG A 74 5.25 -8.47 -1.31
C ARG A 74 6.71 -8.85 -1.08
N GLY A 75 7.62 -7.86 -1.09
CA GLY A 75 9.04 -8.08 -0.80
C GLY A 75 9.34 -8.44 0.64
N ILE A 76 8.47 -8.05 1.59
CA ILE A 76 8.58 -8.35 3.02
C ILE A 76 7.75 -9.59 3.38
N GLN A 77 6.55 -9.69 2.82
CA GLN A 77 5.59 -10.73 3.15
C GLN A 77 6.10 -12.12 2.74
N ASP A 78 6.73 -12.23 1.55
CA ASP A 78 7.25 -13.51 1.05
C ASP A 78 8.33 -14.10 2.02
N PRO A 79 9.39 -13.38 2.47
CA PRO A 79 10.34 -13.89 3.45
C PRO A 79 9.75 -14.17 4.84
N ILE A 80 8.85 -13.30 5.35
CA ILE A 80 8.24 -13.50 6.66
C ILE A 80 7.28 -14.70 6.66
N SER A 81 6.65 -14.99 5.53
CA SER A 81 5.72 -16.12 5.39
C SER A 81 6.36 -17.50 5.62
N THR A 82 7.68 -17.59 5.64
CA THR A 82 8.41 -18.82 5.96
C THR A 82 8.39 -19.15 7.45
N VAL A 83 8.17 -18.15 8.31
CA VAL A 83 8.24 -18.28 9.78
C VAL A 83 6.97 -17.80 10.51
N ALA A 84 6.04 -17.16 9.81
CA ALA A 84 4.81 -16.62 10.39
C ALA A 84 3.65 -16.65 9.41
N HIS A 85 2.41 -16.62 9.93
CA HIS A 85 1.25 -16.28 9.13
C HIS A 85 1.24 -14.78 8.85
N THR A 86 1.07 -14.37 7.60
CA THR A 86 1.13 -12.97 7.20
C THR A 86 -0.16 -12.53 6.52
N VAL A 87 -0.66 -11.38 6.90
CA VAL A 87 -1.90 -10.79 6.41
C VAL A 87 -1.63 -9.37 5.90
N ALA A 88 -1.80 -9.15 4.61
CA ALA A 88 -1.83 -7.83 4.00
C ALA A 88 -3.22 -7.61 3.38
N TYR A 89 -3.72 -6.38 3.35
CA TYR A 89 -5.03 -6.10 2.82
C TYR A 89 -5.09 -4.77 2.08
N ASP A 90 -6.16 -4.59 1.33
CA ASP A 90 -6.45 -3.32 0.68
C ASP A 90 -7.49 -2.55 1.51
N ARG A 91 -7.17 -1.32 1.91
CA ARG A 91 -8.15 -0.44 2.55
C ARG A 91 -9.33 -0.16 1.62
N ALA A 92 -10.48 0.16 2.21
CA ALA A 92 -11.68 0.51 1.48
C ALA A 92 -11.41 1.54 0.36
N SER A 93 -11.95 1.29 -0.82
CA SER A 93 -11.76 2.03 -2.07
C SER A 93 -10.39 1.91 -2.73
N LEU A 94 -9.38 1.35 -2.06
CA LEU A 94 -8.06 1.09 -2.63
C LEU A 94 -7.96 -0.36 -3.11
N GLY A 95 -7.00 -0.62 -3.98
CA GLY A 95 -6.76 -1.95 -4.53
C GLY A 95 -8.04 -2.60 -5.06
N TRP A 96 -8.36 -3.78 -4.53
CA TRP A 96 -9.53 -4.57 -4.93
C TRP A 96 -10.70 -4.44 -3.95
N SER A 97 -10.54 -3.71 -2.83
CA SER A 97 -11.57 -3.50 -1.83
C SER A 97 -12.71 -2.63 -2.35
N SER A 98 -13.91 -2.87 -1.82
CA SER A 98 -15.09 -2.06 -2.09
C SER A 98 -15.02 -0.71 -1.36
N PRO A 99 -15.75 0.32 -1.79
CA PRO A 99 -15.94 1.52 -1.01
C PRO A 99 -16.66 1.23 0.31
N CYS A 100 -16.25 1.90 1.38
CA CYS A 100 -16.99 1.96 2.64
C CYS A 100 -17.40 3.42 2.92
N ARG A 101 -18.45 3.61 3.70
CA ARG A 101 -19.02 4.95 3.93
C ARG A 101 -18.36 5.72 5.09
N THR A 102 -17.47 5.09 5.84
CA THR A 102 -16.76 5.66 6.98
C THR A 102 -15.68 6.64 6.55
N ALA A 103 -15.43 7.68 7.33
CA ALA A 103 -14.29 8.58 7.12
C ALA A 103 -12.98 7.79 7.24
N ARG A 104 -11.97 8.16 6.48
CA ARG A 104 -10.67 7.45 6.42
C ARG A 104 -9.72 7.92 7.52
N THR A 105 -10.19 7.97 8.76
CA THR A 105 -9.36 8.22 9.94
C THR A 105 -8.75 6.93 10.47
N PRO A 106 -7.61 6.98 11.20
CA PRO A 106 -6.95 5.80 11.74
C PRO A 106 -7.89 4.92 12.59
N GLY A 107 -8.73 5.51 13.44
CA GLY A 107 -9.68 4.77 14.28
C GLY A 107 -10.74 4.02 13.48
N ASN A 108 -11.33 4.66 12.48
CA ASN A 108 -12.31 3.99 11.62
C ASN A 108 -11.66 2.84 10.83
N ILE A 109 -10.44 3.03 10.33
CA ILE A 109 -9.72 2.00 9.58
C ILE A 109 -9.30 0.86 10.51
N ALA A 110 -8.82 1.15 11.72
CA ALA A 110 -8.50 0.14 12.71
C ALA A 110 -9.72 -0.72 13.09
N MET A 111 -10.90 -0.11 13.24
CA MET A 111 -12.16 -0.83 13.46
C MET A 111 -12.60 -1.68 12.26
N GLU A 112 -12.35 -1.21 11.02
CA GLU A 112 -12.60 -2.00 9.82
C GLU A 112 -11.63 -3.19 9.72
N LEU A 113 -10.36 -2.97 10.05
CA LEU A 113 -9.34 -4.02 10.12
C LEU A 113 -9.70 -5.08 11.17
N HIS A 114 -10.09 -4.68 12.37
CA HIS A 114 -10.51 -5.60 13.42
C HIS A 114 -11.68 -6.49 12.98
N ARG A 115 -12.75 -5.89 12.43
CA ARG A 115 -13.89 -6.65 11.88
C ARG A 115 -13.47 -7.58 10.72
N MET A 116 -12.49 -7.15 9.92
CA MET A 116 -11.96 -7.99 8.84
C MET A 116 -11.24 -9.22 9.42
N LEU A 117 -10.41 -9.05 10.43
CA LEU A 117 -9.69 -10.13 11.09
C LEU A 117 -10.65 -11.13 11.75
N GLU A 118 -11.65 -10.64 12.50
CA GLU A 118 -12.71 -11.48 13.07
C GLU A 118 -13.44 -12.28 11.97
N ALA A 119 -13.92 -11.61 10.92
CA ALA A 119 -14.64 -12.24 9.82
C ALA A 119 -13.75 -13.16 8.96
N ALA A 120 -12.45 -12.95 8.97
CA ALA A 120 -11.46 -13.79 8.31
C ALA A 120 -11.08 -15.03 9.12
N GLY A 121 -11.43 -15.09 10.42
CA GLY A 121 -10.98 -16.12 11.35
C GLY A 121 -9.49 -15.98 11.71
N CYS A 122 -8.92 -14.79 11.56
CA CYS A 122 -7.56 -14.50 12.00
C CYS A 122 -7.56 -14.13 13.49
N HIS A 123 -6.72 -14.77 14.26
CA HIS A 123 -6.63 -14.55 15.70
C HIS A 123 -5.25 -14.03 16.10
N GLY A 124 -5.21 -13.14 17.11
CA GLY A 124 -3.99 -12.62 17.69
C GLY A 124 -3.32 -13.63 18.67
N PRO A 125 -2.19 -13.23 19.29
CA PRO A 125 -1.67 -11.87 19.24
C PRO A 125 -0.96 -11.53 17.91
N TYR A 126 -1.13 -10.28 17.48
CA TYR A 126 -0.60 -9.78 16.20
C TYR A 126 0.71 -9.01 16.37
N VAL A 127 1.63 -9.13 15.41
CA VAL A 127 2.65 -8.13 15.16
C VAL A 127 2.15 -7.18 14.08
N LEU A 128 1.99 -5.91 14.45
CA LEU A 128 1.45 -4.87 13.58
C LEU A 128 2.58 -4.17 12.82
N VAL A 129 2.52 -4.12 11.50
CA VAL A 129 3.53 -3.47 10.67
C VAL A 129 2.85 -2.38 9.83
N GLY A 130 3.23 -1.12 10.02
CA GLY A 130 2.58 -0.01 9.33
C GLY A 130 3.55 0.99 8.71
N HIS A 131 3.36 1.30 7.41
CA HIS A 131 4.14 2.30 6.69
C HIS A 131 3.41 3.64 6.61
N SER A 132 4.12 4.74 6.91
CA SER A 132 3.62 6.10 6.73
C SER A 132 2.26 6.31 7.46
N PHE A 133 1.20 6.66 6.74
CA PHE A 133 -0.17 6.72 7.28
C PHE A 133 -0.61 5.38 7.90
N GLY A 134 -0.19 4.25 7.34
CA GLY A 134 -0.44 2.93 7.90
C GLY A 134 0.13 2.76 9.31
N GLY A 135 1.23 3.43 9.62
CA GLY A 135 1.78 3.48 10.98
C GLY A 135 0.81 4.10 11.99
N LEU A 136 0.07 5.15 11.59
CA LEU A 136 -0.97 5.74 12.45
C LEU A 136 -2.15 4.79 12.67
N VAL A 137 -2.53 4.03 11.63
CA VAL A 137 -3.60 3.02 11.75
C VAL A 137 -3.18 1.91 12.71
N MET A 138 -1.95 1.40 12.58
CA MET A 138 -1.42 0.35 13.45
C MET A 138 -1.23 0.82 14.88
N ARG A 139 -0.74 2.05 15.08
CA ARG A 139 -0.70 2.68 16.42
C ARG A 139 -2.11 2.76 17.01
N ARG A 140 -3.09 3.20 16.24
CA ARG A 140 -4.48 3.30 16.71
C ARG A 140 -5.10 1.94 16.99
N TYR A 141 -4.77 0.91 16.20
CA TYR A 141 -5.18 -0.47 16.46
C TYR A 141 -4.64 -0.97 17.82
N GLY A 142 -3.35 -0.78 18.07
CA GLY A 142 -2.72 -1.15 19.35
C GLY A 142 -3.35 -0.47 20.56
N LEU A 143 -3.81 0.77 20.41
CA LEU A 143 -4.53 1.50 21.46
C LEU A 143 -5.96 0.98 21.68
N LEU A 144 -6.66 0.57 20.63
CA LEU A 144 -8.03 0.07 20.71
C LEU A 144 -8.11 -1.40 21.17
N PHE A 145 -7.13 -2.21 20.77
CA PHE A 145 -7.13 -3.66 20.99
C PHE A 145 -5.79 -4.14 21.59
N PRO A 146 -5.32 -3.58 22.71
CA PRO A 146 -3.98 -3.87 23.22
C PRO A 146 -3.75 -5.35 23.58
N ARG A 147 -4.79 -6.09 23.95
CA ARG A 147 -4.69 -7.52 24.27
C ARG A 147 -4.47 -8.41 23.06
N GLU A 148 -4.69 -7.89 21.88
CA GLU A 148 -4.52 -8.62 20.60
C GLU A 148 -3.14 -8.37 19.97
N VAL A 149 -2.27 -7.54 20.58
CA VAL A 149 -1.03 -7.06 19.95
C VAL A 149 0.18 -7.51 20.75
N ALA A 150 1.08 -8.23 20.09
CA ALA A 150 2.37 -8.67 20.64
C ALA A 150 3.48 -7.64 20.41
N GLY A 151 3.41 -6.83 19.36
CA GLY A 151 4.39 -5.81 19.04
C GLY A 151 3.99 -4.95 17.86
N VAL A 152 4.68 -3.82 17.68
CA VAL A 152 4.39 -2.86 16.59
C VAL A 152 5.69 -2.45 15.90
N VAL A 153 5.71 -2.51 14.56
CA VAL A 153 6.79 -2.00 13.72
C VAL A 153 6.25 -0.85 12.88
N LEU A 154 6.74 0.34 13.12
CA LEU A 154 6.37 1.57 12.43
C LEU A 154 7.46 1.94 11.41
N VAL A 155 7.13 1.85 10.14
CA VAL A 155 8.06 2.12 9.03
C VAL A 155 7.82 3.54 8.52
N ASP A 156 8.71 4.47 8.89
CA ASP A 156 8.59 5.91 8.63
C ASP A 156 7.17 6.43 8.84
N PRO A 157 6.64 6.33 10.07
CA PRO A 157 5.25 6.70 10.34
C PRO A 157 5.02 8.19 10.09
N MET A 158 3.84 8.54 9.59
CA MET A 158 3.45 9.94 9.43
C MET A 158 3.50 10.67 10.78
N ARG A 159 4.23 11.78 10.84
CA ARG A 159 4.43 12.58 12.05
C ARG A 159 3.32 13.62 12.20
N CYS A 160 2.32 13.29 13.01
CA CYS A 160 1.17 14.18 13.22
C CYS A 160 1.54 15.46 13.96
N GLU A 161 2.58 15.44 14.78
CA GLU A 161 3.09 16.58 15.54
C GLU A 161 3.58 17.72 14.64
N GLU A 162 4.09 17.38 13.45
CA GLU A 162 4.54 18.33 12.45
C GLU A 162 3.40 19.00 11.67
N TRP A 163 2.17 18.55 11.90
CA TRP A 163 0.98 19.02 11.18
C TRP A 163 0.00 19.71 12.12
N PRO A 164 0.22 20.98 12.48
CA PRO A 164 -0.76 21.71 13.30
C PRO A 164 -2.13 21.65 12.64
N PRO A 165 -3.21 21.34 13.39
CA PRO A 165 -4.55 21.12 12.82
C PRO A 165 -5.10 22.29 11.99
N LEU A 166 -4.61 23.50 12.27
CA LEU A 166 -5.12 24.76 11.70
C LEU A 166 -4.11 25.52 10.84
N ASN A 167 -3.08 24.85 10.27
CA ASN A 167 -2.16 25.52 9.35
C ASN A 167 -2.86 25.80 8.00
N PRO A 168 -3.20 27.08 7.65
CA PRO A 168 -3.96 27.43 6.46
C PRO A 168 -3.27 27.01 5.15
N SER A 169 -1.94 27.07 5.11
CA SER A 169 -1.17 26.68 3.92
C SER A 169 -1.31 25.18 3.62
N ARG A 170 -1.16 24.32 4.62
CA ARG A 170 -1.35 22.86 4.44
C ARG A 170 -2.80 22.53 4.08
N GLN A 171 -3.77 23.19 4.70
CA GLN A 171 -5.18 23.02 4.34
C GLN A 171 -5.43 23.36 2.86
N SER A 172 -4.84 24.46 2.37
CA SER A 172 -4.95 24.87 0.96
C SER A 172 -4.36 23.83 0.00
N HIS A 173 -3.22 23.20 0.36
CA HIS A 173 -2.62 22.13 -0.45
C HIS A 173 -3.51 20.86 -0.48
N LEU A 174 -4.11 20.48 0.65
CA LEU A 174 -5.06 19.38 0.70
C LEU A 174 -6.30 19.65 -0.16
N ASP A 175 -6.84 20.87 -0.10
CA ASP A 175 -7.99 21.27 -0.89
C ASP A 175 -7.67 21.32 -2.39
N LEU A 176 -6.48 21.81 -2.76
CA LEU A 176 -5.99 21.75 -4.13
C LEU A 176 -5.89 20.29 -4.61
N GLY A 177 -5.28 19.39 -3.83
CA GLY A 177 -5.19 17.97 -4.15
C GLY A 177 -6.57 17.35 -4.40
N LYS A 178 -7.53 17.61 -3.50
CA LYS A 178 -8.93 17.13 -3.66
C LYS A 178 -9.61 17.68 -4.93
N ARG A 179 -9.38 18.96 -5.27
CA ARG A 179 -9.91 19.58 -6.49
C ARG A 179 -9.32 18.94 -7.74
N LEU A 180 -8.00 18.78 -7.79
CA LEU A 180 -7.29 18.15 -8.91
C LEU A 180 -7.79 16.73 -9.16
N ILE A 181 -7.94 15.92 -8.11
CA ILE A 181 -8.49 14.56 -8.22
C ILE A 181 -9.93 14.59 -8.73
N ARG A 182 -10.76 15.53 -8.25
CA ARG A 182 -12.14 15.69 -8.73
C ARG A 182 -12.19 16.05 -10.22
N SER A 183 -11.35 16.99 -10.65
CA SER A 183 -11.27 17.43 -12.05
C SER A 183 -10.73 16.34 -12.98
N ALA A 184 -9.85 15.46 -12.50
CA ALA A 184 -9.34 14.32 -13.27
C ALA A 184 -10.37 13.18 -13.42
N MET A 185 -11.43 13.14 -12.59
CA MET A 185 -12.35 12.01 -12.55
C MET A 185 -13.06 11.71 -13.88
N PRO A 186 -13.51 12.68 -14.71
CA PRO A 186 -14.03 12.39 -16.03
C PRO A 186 -13.01 11.66 -16.92
N MET A 187 -11.76 12.11 -16.96
CA MET A 187 -10.66 11.46 -17.70
C MET A 187 -10.42 10.02 -17.23
N VAL A 188 -10.50 9.79 -15.93
CA VAL A 188 -10.35 8.44 -15.36
C VAL A 188 -11.51 7.54 -15.79
N ARG A 189 -12.74 8.05 -15.76
CA ARG A 189 -13.95 7.30 -16.13
C ARG A 189 -14.01 6.95 -17.62
N CYS A 190 -13.55 7.85 -18.50
CA CYS A 190 -13.46 7.57 -19.94
C CYS A 190 -12.17 6.85 -20.36
N GLY A 191 -11.39 6.29 -19.41
CA GLY A 191 -10.26 5.42 -19.69
C GLY A 191 -8.96 6.09 -20.11
N LEU A 192 -8.90 7.43 -20.18
CA LEU A 192 -7.66 8.16 -20.52
C LEU A 192 -6.56 7.91 -19.49
N ALA A 193 -6.91 7.87 -18.20
CA ALA A 193 -5.93 7.53 -17.15
C ALA A 193 -5.38 6.10 -17.34
N ARG A 194 -6.20 5.15 -17.75
CA ARG A 194 -5.77 3.77 -18.07
C ARG A 194 -4.80 3.73 -19.22
N LEU A 195 -5.04 4.49 -20.28
CA LEU A 195 -4.12 4.59 -21.41
C LEU A 195 -2.78 5.20 -20.97
N LEU A 196 -2.83 6.29 -20.20
CA LEU A 196 -1.63 6.95 -19.68
C LEU A 196 -0.83 6.02 -18.76
N VAL A 197 -1.47 5.33 -17.82
CA VAL A 197 -0.81 4.40 -16.90
C VAL A 197 -0.20 3.24 -17.68
N LYS A 198 -0.91 2.63 -18.63
CA LYS A 198 -0.36 1.58 -19.49
C LYS A 198 0.85 2.07 -20.27
N TRP A 199 0.78 3.29 -20.79
CA TRP A 199 1.87 3.90 -21.52
C TRP A 199 3.10 4.13 -20.63
N LEU A 200 2.91 4.63 -19.39
CA LEU A 200 3.99 4.84 -18.42
C LEU A 200 4.69 3.54 -18.00
N PHE A 201 3.94 2.46 -17.80
CA PHE A 201 4.48 1.17 -17.37
C PHE A 201 4.94 0.27 -18.52
N GLY A 202 4.48 0.53 -19.75
CA GLY A 202 4.76 -0.30 -20.93
C GLY A 202 6.01 0.10 -21.72
N ARG A 203 6.73 1.17 -21.31
CA ARG A 203 7.87 1.69 -22.08
C ARG A 203 9.20 1.57 -21.33
N PRO A 204 10.31 1.39 -22.06
CA PRO A 204 11.67 1.50 -21.51
C PRO A 204 11.89 2.89 -20.87
N ASP A 205 12.83 2.95 -19.96
CA ASP A 205 13.06 4.05 -19.02
C ASP A 205 13.29 5.44 -19.64
N ASN A 206 13.93 5.49 -20.80
CA ASN A 206 14.46 6.73 -21.37
C ASN A 206 13.42 7.73 -21.89
N LEU A 207 12.24 7.28 -22.33
CA LEU A 207 11.24 8.17 -22.93
C LEU A 207 10.27 8.77 -21.91
N SER A 208 10.01 8.05 -20.81
CA SER A 208 9.18 8.57 -19.71
C SER A 208 9.88 9.70 -18.95
N ASP A 209 11.21 9.68 -18.88
CA ASP A 209 12.00 10.70 -18.22
C ASP A 209 12.10 11.98 -19.07
N GLN A 210 12.11 11.85 -20.40
CA GLN A 210 12.06 12.99 -21.34
C GLN A 210 10.71 13.72 -21.28
N ILE A 211 9.60 13.00 -21.08
CA ILE A 211 8.25 13.62 -21.02
C ILE A 211 7.94 14.15 -19.61
N ALA A 212 8.41 13.49 -18.56
CA ALA A 212 8.46 14.09 -17.23
C ALA A 212 9.29 15.40 -17.27
N GLY A 213 10.25 15.48 -18.17
CA GLY A 213 11.02 16.69 -18.49
C GLY A 213 10.19 17.86 -19.02
N ALA A 214 9.09 17.64 -19.72
CA ALA A 214 8.24 18.67 -20.33
C ALA A 214 7.10 19.17 -19.42
N ALA A 215 6.72 18.44 -18.39
CA ALA A 215 5.69 18.83 -17.42
C ALA A 215 6.32 19.56 -16.24
N GLY A 216 6.16 20.86 -16.09
CA GLY A 216 6.78 21.80 -15.13
C GLY A 216 7.35 21.23 -13.81
N ALA A 217 8.34 21.88 -13.22
CA ALA A 217 9.22 21.35 -12.18
C ALA A 217 8.53 20.67 -10.97
N ASN A 218 7.40 21.19 -10.51
CA ASN A 218 6.71 20.65 -9.32
C ASN A 218 5.95 19.32 -9.58
N HIS A 219 5.48 19.06 -10.79
CA HIS A 219 4.79 17.82 -11.14
C HIS A 219 5.77 16.70 -11.51
N ARG A 220 6.97 17.05 -11.99
CA ARG A 220 8.06 16.12 -12.28
C ARG A 220 8.50 15.33 -11.06
N HIS A 221 8.66 16.00 -9.91
CA HIS A 221 9.13 15.34 -8.69
C HIS A 221 8.15 14.29 -8.17
N VAL A 222 6.84 14.55 -8.19
CA VAL A 222 5.86 13.62 -7.64
C VAL A 222 5.68 12.38 -8.53
N LEU A 223 5.47 12.55 -9.83
CA LEU A 223 5.30 11.43 -10.76
C LEU A 223 6.59 10.61 -10.94
N GLY A 224 7.74 11.30 -10.99
CA GLY A 224 9.05 10.66 -11.05
C GLY A 224 9.34 9.80 -9.82
N ARG A 225 9.10 10.34 -8.61
CA ARG A 225 9.28 9.59 -7.35
C ARG A 225 8.36 8.37 -7.29
N ILE A 226 7.08 8.52 -7.59
CA ILE A 226 6.11 7.40 -7.57
C ILE A 226 6.55 6.29 -8.55
N LYS A 227 7.02 6.64 -9.75
CA LYS A 227 7.51 5.67 -10.73
C LYS A 227 8.78 4.97 -10.24
N THR A 228 9.72 5.71 -9.66
CA THR A 228 10.94 5.16 -9.07
C THR A 228 10.61 4.18 -7.95
N GLU A 229 9.68 4.52 -7.07
CA GLU A 229 9.28 3.66 -5.95
C GLU A 229 8.60 2.36 -6.42
N VAL A 230 7.70 2.45 -7.41
CA VAL A 230 7.06 1.24 -7.96
C VAL A 230 8.09 0.31 -8.61
N ARG A 231 9.16 0.86 -9.18
CA ARG A 231 10.25 0.05 -9.78
C ARG A 231 11.08 -0.72 -8.78
N LYS A 232 11.12 -0.31 -7.53
CA LYS A 232 11.75 -1.06 -6.43
C LYS A 232 10.93 -2.29 -6.05
N MET A 233 9.62 -2.31 -6.36
CA MET A 233 8.77 -3.48 -6.14
C MET A 233 9.11 -4.62 -7.11
N PRO A 234 8.85 -5.88 -6.76
CA PRO A 234 9.02 -7.00 -7.67
C PRO A 234 8.30 -6.80 -9.00
N ARG A 235 8.98 -7.00 -10.13
CA ARG A 235 8.40 -6.74 -11.48
C ARG A 235 7.05 -7.47 -11.72
N LYS A 236 6.86 -8.63 -11.11
CA LYS A 236 5.62 -9.42 -11.18
C LYS A 236 4.37 -8.67 -10.69
N VAL A 237 4.51 -7.66 -9.82
CA VAL A 237 3.36 -6.91 -9.29
C VAL A 237 3.06 -5.62 -10.06
N TRP A 238 3.95 -5.13 -10.92
CA TRP A 238 3.76 -3.87 -11.65
C TRP A 238 2.47 -3.80 -12.47
N PRO A 239 2.07 -4.86 -13.21
CA PRO A 239 0.81 -4.83 -13.96
C PRO A 239 -0.42 -4.67 -13.04
N ALA A 240 -0.40 -5.28 -11.85
CA ALA A 240 -1.48 -5.13 -10.87
C ALA A 240 -1.51 -3.71 -10.26
N VAL A 241 -0.34 -3.11 -9.98
CA VAL A 241 -0.24 -1.69 -9.55
C VAL A 241 -0.80 -0.76 -10.63
N ALA A 242 -0.42 -0.97 -11.89
CA ALA A 242 -0.95 -0.22 -13.02
C ALA A 242 -2.48 -0.37 -13.16
N ALA A 243 -3.00 -1.58 -12.94
CA ALA A 243 -4.42 -1.85 -12.92
C ALA A 243 -5.14 -1.07 -11.79
N HIS A 244 -4.59 -1.03 -10.58
CA HIS A 244 -5.13 -0.23 -9.46
C HIS A 244 -5.20 1.25 -9.79
N TRP A 245 -4.13 1.84 -10.30
CA TRP A 245 -4.06 3.26 -10.64
C TRP A 245 -4.93 3.65 -11.83
N SER A 246 -5.34 2.67 -12.63
CA SER A 246 -6.28 2.88 -13.73
C SER A 246 -7.76 2.94 -13.28
N ARG A 247 -8.07 2.65 -12.01
CA ARG A 247 -9.46 2.49 -11.54
C ARG A 247 -10.04 3.78 -10.96
N PRO A 248 -11.29 4.15 -11.30
CA PRO A 248 -11.97 5.29 -10.67
C PRO A 248 -12.06 5.20 -9.13
N SER A 249 -12.20 3.98 -8.57
CA SER A 249 -12.24 3.76 -7.12
C SER A 249 -10.96 4.20 -6.42
N PHE A 250 -9.78 4.01 -7.05
CA PHE A 250 -8.50 4.47 -6.51
C PHE A 250 -8.50 5.99 -6.25
N TYR A 251 -8.91 6.78 -7.23
CA TYR A 251 -8.96 8.25 -7.12
C TYR A 251 -10.02 8.71 -6.10
N ALA A 252 -11.16 8.04 -6.05
CA ALA A 252 -12.18 8.29 -5.05
C ALA A 252 -11.66 7.98 -3.63
N GLY A 253 -10.98 6.85 -3.44
CA GLY A 253 -10.32 6.46 -2.20
C GLY A 253 -9.23 7.45 -1.79
N LEU A 254 -8.33 7.80 -2.71
CA LEU A 254 -7.26 8.77 -2.46
C LEU A 254 -7.83 10.13 -2.02
N ARG A 255 -8.86 10.63 -2.70
CA ARG A 255 -9.55 11.88 -2.32
C ARG A 255 -10.17 11.79 -0.93
N SER A 256 -10.76 10.64 -0.57
CA SER A 256 -11.34 10.41 0.76
C SER A 256 -10.27 10.40 1.85
N HIS A 257 -9.11 9.74 1.63
CA HIS A 257 -7.99 9.76 2.56
C HIS A 257 -7.43 11.17 2.75
N ILE A 258 -7.14 11.89 1.66
CA ILE A 258 -6.66 13.28 1.72
C ILE A 258 -7.68 14.16 2.46
N GLY A 259 -8.97 13.99 2.21
CA GLY A 259 -10.03 14.72 2.89
C GLY A 259 -10.13 14.42 4.39
N SER A 260 -9.66 13.26 4.83
CA SER A 260 -9.68 12.85 6.23
C SER A 260 -8.42 13.25 7.01
N ILE A 261 -7.36 13.77 6.36
CA ILE A 261 -6.10 14.15 7.01
C ILE A 261 -6.32 15.12 8.18
N PRO A 262 -7.12 16.19 8.08
CA PRO A 262 -7.34 17.09 9.24
C PRO A 262 -7.97 16.39 10.45
N ALA A 263 -8.89 15.43 10.21
CA ALA A 263 -9.47 14.63 11.29
C ALA A 263 -8.46 13.61 11.84
N THR A 264 -7.64 13.01 10.99
CA THR A 264 -6.53 12.12 11.37
C THR A 264 -5.55 12.83 12.31
N VAL A 265 -5.12 14.04 11.96
CA VAL A 265 -4.18 14.82 12.78
C VAL A 265 -4.79 15.11 14.15
N ARG A 266 -6.05 15.56 14.22
CA ARG A 266 -6.73 15.78 15.51
C ARG A 266 -6.82 14.51 16.35
N GLU A 267 -7.20 13.39 15.72
CA GLU A 267 -7.33 12.10 16.41
C GLU A 267 -6.01 11.61 16.97
N MET A 268 -4.92 11.73 16.22
CA MET A 268 -3.61 11.21 16.62
C MET A 268 -2.83 12.15 17.52
N HIS A 269 -3.09 13.46 17.45
CA HIS A 269 -2.49 14.45 18.36
C HIS A 269 -2.95 14.26 19.80
N THR A 270 -4.18 13.80 20.00
CA THR A 270 -4.76 13.51 21.33
C THR A 270 -4.67 12.03 21.71
N ALA A 271 -4.00 11.22 20.90
CA ALA A 271 -3.88 9.79 21.16
C ALA A 271 -2.86 9.52 22.28
N GLU A 272 -3.25 8.71 23.26
CA GLU A 272 -2.35 8.26 24.31
C GLU A 272 -1.17 7.46 23.75
N PRO A 273 -0.04 7.38 24.47
CA PRO A 273 1.05 6.46 24.14
C PRO A 273 0.60 4.99 24.26
N ILE A 274 1.13 4.13 23.41
CA ILE A 274 0.99 2.66 23.56
C ILE A 274 1.72 2.24 24.84
N ARG A 275 1.07 1.43 25.68
CA ARG A 275 1.64 0.96 26.94
C ARG A 275 1.77 -0.55 26.99
N GLY A 276 2.92 -1.02 27.50
CA GLY A 276 3.18 -2.46 27.70
C GLY A 276 3.30 -3.29 26.43
N ILE A 277 3.41 -2.65 25.25
CA ILE A 277 3.60 -3.30 23.96
C ILE A 277 4.91 -2.77 23.35
N PRO A 278 5.87 -3.63 22.97
CA PRO A 278 7.11 -3.20 22.35
C PRO A 278 6.84 -2.57 20.98
N VAL A 279 7.48 -1.42 20.73
CA VAL A 279 7.38 -0.68 19.47
C VAL A 279 8.75 -0.48 18.86
N THR A 280 8.94 -0.83 17.59
CA THR A 280 10.12 -0.46 16.81
C THR A 280 9.73 0.59 15.78
N VAL A 281 10.44 1.72 15.76
CA VAL A 281 10.30 2.76 14.74
C VAL A 281 11.50 2.74 13.81
N LEU A 282 11.25 2.56 12.53
CA LEU A 282 12.27 2.68 11.49
C LEU A 282 12.18 4.06 10.87
N THR A 283 13.28 4.80 10.93
CA THR A 283 13.38 6.18 10.44
C THR A 283 14.35 6.24 9.26
N PRO A 284 13.99 6.86 8.12
CA PRO A 284 14.87 6.92 6.96
C PRO A 284 16.09 7.83 7.22
N GLY A 285 17.22 7.53 6.56
CA GLY A 285 18.47 8.23 6.76
C GLY A 285 18.48 9.70 6.32
N ASN A 286 17.56 10.07 5.43
CA ASN A 286 17.39 11.46 4.97
C ASN A 286 16.43 12.28 5.85
N ALA A 287 15.85 11.72 6.90
CA ALA A 287 14.99 12.40 7.86
C ALA A 287 15.71 12.56 9.22
N ALA A 288 15.39 13.64 9.94
CA ALA A 288 15.86 13.77 11.31
C ALA A 288 15.32 12.62 12.18
N PRO A 289 16.17 12.01 13.04
CA PRO A 289 15.68 11.05 14.03
C PRO A 289 14.56 11.66 14.90
N LEU A 290 13.68 10.82 15.40
CA LEU A 290 12.70 11.24 16.39
C LEU A 290 13.39 11.61 17.69
N THR A 291 12.98 12.71 18.29
CA THR A 291 13.41 13.10 19.64
C THR A 291 12.78 12.17 20.69
N GLN A 292 13.37 12.12 21.89
CA GLN A 292 12.83 11.33 22.99
C GLN A 292 11.36 11.66 23.25
N ASN A 293 11.00 12.94 23.26
CA ASN A 293 9.63 13.40 23.46
C ASN A 293 8.64 12.85 22.40
N GLN A 294 9.08 12.73 21.14
CA GLN A 294 8.28 12.13 20.06
C GLN A 294 8.16 10.62 20.24
N LEU A 295 9.21 9.94 20.70
CA LEU A 295 9.17 8.50 21.00
C LEU A 295 8.24 8.23 22.18
N ASP A 296 8.32 9.01 23.27
CA ASP A 296 7.46 8.90 24.45
C ASP A 296 5.97 9.10 24.10
N HIS A 297 5.69 9.95 23.11
CA HIS A 297 4.33 10.13 22.60
C HIS A 297 3.82 8.91 21.79
N ILE A 298 4.72 8.10 21.25
CA ILE A 298 4.35 6.85 20.54
C ILE A 298 4.07 5.74 21.54
N GLY A 299 4.93 5.55 22.54
CA GLY A 299 4.77 4.47 23.53
C GLY A 299 5.81 4.51 24.64
N ASP A 300 5.62 3.67 25.67
CA ASP A 300 6.51 3.53 26.82
C ASP A 300 7.70 2.58 26.59
N SER A 301 7.65 1.78 25.54
CA SER A 301 8.71 0.83 25.15
C SER A 301 9.01 0.97 23.65
N VAL A 302 9.69 2.05 23.28
CA VAL A 302 9.97 2.39 21.88
C VAL A 302 11.46 2.29 21.59
N ARG A 303 11.83 1.49 20.58
CA ARG A 303 13.17 1.43 19.99
C ARG A 303 13.16 2.10 18.63
N GLN A 304 14.09 3.04 18.39
CA GLN A 304 14.30 3.63 17.09
C GLN A 304 15.51 2.98 16.39
N THR A 305 15.36 2.71 15.09
CA THR A 305 16.43 2.26 14.19
C THR A 305 16.46 3.13 12.95
N ILE A 306 17.66 3.59 12.56
CA ILE A 306 17.85 4.41 11.35
C ILE A 306 18.10 3.49 10.17
N ALA A 307 17.44 3.75 9.06
CA ALA A 307 17.64 3.12 7.76
C ALA A 307 18.50 4.05 6.88
N PRO A 308 19.85 3.92 6.90
CA PRO A 308 20.76 4.94 6.38
C PRO A 308 20.72 5.09 4.85
N LYS A 309 20.29 4.05 4.13
CA LYS A 309 20.25 4.03 2.67
C LYS A 309 18.85 4.30 2.11
N SER A 310 17.88 4.53 3.00
CA SER A 310 16.47 4.65 2.63
C SER A 310 16.00 6.10 2.63
N GLU A 311 15.03 6.36 1.77
CA GLU A 311 14.09 7.46 1.86
C GLU A 311 12.78 6.96 2.51
N HIS A 312 11.64 7.62 2.20
CA HIS A 312 10.32 7.32 2.76
C HIS A 312 9.85 5.84 2.66
N TRP A 313 10.37 5.08 1.68
CA TRP A 313 9.92 3.71 1.39
C TRP A 313 10.92 2.65 1.90
N ILE A 314 11.24 2.69 3.19
CA ILE A 314 12.25 1.81 3.82
C ILE A 314 12.02 0.33 3.47
N HIS A 315 10.78 -0.13 3.42
CA HIS A 315 10.41 -1.51 3.07
C HIS A 315 10.71 -1.88 1.60
N LEU A 316 11.02 -0.89 0.75
CA LEU A 316 11.46 -1.10 -0.63
C LEU A 316 12.96 -0.84 -0.79
N ASP A 317 13.55 0.06 0.01
CA ASP A 317 14.95 0.45 -0.07
C ASP A 317 15.85 -0.48 0.74
N GLU A 318 15.47 -0.79 1.97
CA GLU A 318 16.19 -1.66 2.90
C GLU A 318 15.22 -2.72 3.49
N PRO A 319 14.70 -3.66 2.67
CA PRO A 319 13.73 -4.66 3.11
C PRO A 319 14.22 -5.51 4.26
N ASP A 320 15.50 -5.87 4.29
CA ASP A 320 16.08 -6.71 5.34
C ASP A 320 15.97 -6.08 6.73
N LEU A 321 16.10 -4.75 6.82
CA LEU A 321 15.94 -4.02 8.07
C LEU A 321 14.50 -4.15 8.62
N VAL A 322 13.51 -4.11 7.74
CA VAL A 322 12.10 -4.30 8.11
C VAL A 322 11.83 -5.75 8.49
N ILE A 323 12.39 -6.70 7.73
CA ILE A 323 12.28 -8.14 8.02
C ILE A 323 12.88 -8.45 9.38
N ASP A 324 14.08 -7.94 9.70
CA ASP A 324 14.73 -8.15 10.99
C ASP A 324 13.93 -7.55 12.14
N ALA A 325 13.40 -6.35 11.98
CA ALA A 325 12.51 -5.75 12.99
C ALA A 325 11.27 -6.62 13.27
N ILE A 326 10.68 -7.21 12.24
CA ILE A 326 9.54 -8.13 12.38
C ILE A 326 9.98 -9.43 13.05
N ARG A 327 11.10 -10.03 12.62
CA ARG A 327 11.64 -11.27 13.18
C ARG A 327 11.93 -11.15 14.68
N VAL A 328 12.50 -10.03 15.11
CA VAL A 328 12.70 -9.74 16.54
C VAL A 328 11.36 -9.75 17.30
N MET A 329 10.31 -9.16 16.73
CA MET A 329 8.99 -9.09 17.37
C MET A 329 8.29 -10.46 17.47
N ILE A 330 8.55 -11.39 16.54
CA ILE A 330 8.00 -12.74 16.57
C ILE A 330 8.95 -13.77 17.25
N GLY A 331 10.07 -13.31 17.82
CA GLY A 331 11.06 -14.21 18.45
C GLY A 331 11.83 -15.11 17.48
N ALA A 332 11.89 -14.76 16.20
CA ALA A 332 12.63 -15.51 15.18
C ALA A 332 14.06 -14.94 15.00
N PRO A 333 15.05 -15.75 14.55
CA PRO A 333 16.40 -15.27 14.30
C PRO A 333 16.43 -14.20 13.18
N SER A 334 17.42 -13.31 13.22
CA SER A 334 17.61 -12.27 12.18
C SER A 334 17.93 -12.89 10.81
N VAL A 335 17.87 -12.11 9.75
CA VAL A 335 18.22 -12.55 8.37
C VAL A 335 19.65 -13.06 8.34
N ALA A 336 20.60 -12.34 8.96
CA ALA A 336 22.00 -12.75 9.02
C ALA A 336 22.20 -14.08 9.78
N ALA A 337 21.58 -14.21 10.95
CA ALA A 337 21.67 -15.45 11.75
C ALA A 337 20.98 -16.64 11.06
N ALA A 338 19.91 -16.41 10.29
CA ALA A 338 19.24 -17.46 9.53
C ALA A 338 20.11 -17.94 8.34
N ALA A 339 20.82 -17.02 7.68
CA ALA A 339 21.74 -17.36 6.59
C ALA A 339 22.96 -18.15 7.07
N GLU A 340 23.46 -17.88 8.28
CA GLU A 340 24.55 -18.63 8.90
C GLU A 340 24.11 -20.04 9.37
N ALA A 341 22.83 -20.23 9.69
CA ALA A 341 22.27 -21.49 10.16
C ALA A 341 21.91 -22.47 9.03
N GLU A 342 21.77 -22.00 7.79
CA GLU A 342 21.61 -22.89 6.64
C GLU A 342 22.94 -23.59 6.37
N PRO A 343 23.04 -24.94 6.46
CA PRO A 343 24.25 -25.62 6.10
C PRO A 343 24.57 -25.36 4.64
N VAL A 344 25.83 -24.98 4.35
CA VAL A 344 26.34 -24.90 2.99
C VAL A 344 26.20 -26.31 2.39
N MET A 345 25.10 -26.60 1.74
CA MET A 345 24.96 -27.75 0.89
C MET A 345 25.92 -27.54 -0.28
N ALA A 346 27.10 -28.15 -0.17
CA ALA A 346 28.04 -28.25 -1.27
C ALA A 346 27.32 -28.90 -2.45
N PHE A 347 27.03 -28.11 -3.46
CA PHE A 347 26.53 -28.58 -4.75
C PHE A 347 27.65 -29.43 -5.38
N ALA A 348 27.65 -30.72 -5.09
CA ALA A 348 28.29 -31.75 -5.93
C ALA A 348 27.20 -32.27 -6.90
N GLY A 349 27.27 -31.86 -8.16
CA GLY A 349 26.40 -32.36 -9.22
C GLY A 349 25.84 -31.26 -10.11
N GLU A 350 26.28 -31.21 -11.33
CA GLU A 350 25.72 -30.42 -12.41
C GLU A 350 24.23 -30.69 -12.56
N PRO A 351 23.38 -29.66 -12.66
CA PRO A 351 21.97 -29.87 -12.99
C PRO A 351 21.86 -30.18 -14.49
N ALA A 352 21.25 -31.29 -14.82
CA ALA A 352 20.71 -31.57 -16.12
C ALA A 352 19.71 -30.45 -16.48
N VAL A 353 19.92 -29.85 -17.63
CA VAL A 353 19.02 -28.89 -18.25
C VAL A 353 17.68 -29.59 -18.51
N HIS A 354 16.67 -29.30 -17.73
CA HIS A 354 15.27 -29.52 -18.08
C HIS A 354 14.66 -28.17 -18.46
N GLU A 355 14.61 -27.92 -19.77
CA GLU A 355 13.65 -27.03 -20.39
C GLU A 355 12.24 -27.52 -20.05
N GLY A 356 11.36 -26.60 -19.65
CA GLY A 356 9.93 -26.81 -19.63
C GLY A 356 9.26 -26.66 -18.28
N ALA A 357 8.96 -25.42 -17.92
CA ALA A 357 7.78 -25.12 -17.11
C ALA A 357 7.15 -23.83 -17.62
N GLU A 358 6.37 -23.97 -18.67
CA GLU A 358 5.27 -23.07 -19.00
C GLU A 358 4.31 -22.99 -17.80
N LEU A 359 4.30 -21.89 -17.14
CA LEU A 359 3.28 -21.54 -16.15
C LEU A 359 2.53 -20.33 -16.70
N LEU A 360 1.54 -20.62 -17.54
CA LEU A 360 0.34 -19.83 -17.87
C LEU A 360 -0.25 -20.31 -19.24
N ALA A 361 -0.62 -21.58 -19.33
CA ALA A 361 -1.51 -22.05 -20.39
C ALA A 361 -2.94 -22.08 -19.83
N VAL A 362 -3.77 -21.15 -20.33
CA VAL A 362 -5.24 -21.21 -20.22
C VAL A 362 -5.72 -22.34 -21.13
N PRO A 363 -6.51 -23.32 -20.68
CA PRO A 363 -7.08 -24.32 -21.57
C PRO A 363 -8.07 -23.67 -22.53
N ARG A 364 -7.82 -23.78 -23.82
CA ARG A 364 -8.81 -23.56 -24.87
C ARG A 364 -9.78 -24.74 -24.81
N SER A 365 -10.99 -24.54 -24.31
CA SER A 365 -12.10 -25.45 -24.57
C SER A 365 -12.62 -25.19 -25.96
N ALA A 366 -12.61 -26.23 -26.76
CA ALA A 366 -13.32 -26.33 -28.02
C ALA A 366 -14.83 -26.39 -27.75
N ARG A 367 -15.56 -25.63 -28.48
CA ARG A 367 -16.85 -25.64 -29.15
C ARG A 367 -17.55 -24.32 -29.07
#